data_8871de00eed5db693c4766ed6085cdf8
#
_entry.id   8871de00eed5db693c4766ed6085cdf8
#
_cell.length_a   1.000
_cell.length_b   1.000
_cell.length_c   1.000
_cell.angle_alpha   90.00
_cell.angle_beta   90.00
_cell.angle_gamma   90.00
#
_symmetry.space_group_name_H-M   'P 1'
#
loop_
_entity.id
_entity.type
_entity.pdbx_description
1 polymer ?
#
loop_
_entity_poly.entity_id
_entity_poly.type
_entity_poly.pdbx_seq_one_letter_code
_entity_poly.pdbx_strand_id
1 'polypeptide(L)'
;MSLKTNSQSGFTRHHYHFSAICGTGMASLAVLLKNRGHKVTGSDENMYPPMSDFLQENQIDVSTPYHAENLQPHPDFVVLGNALSRGNPEGEYALQAHLHYFSRAELLKNEFIR
;
A
#
# COMPACT_ATOMS: atom_id res chain seq x y z
N MET A 1 3.91 -3.42 -28.70
CA MET A 1 3.67 -3.28 -28.21
C MET A 1 3.28 -3.24 -27.80
N SER A 2 3.19 -3.06 -27.79
CA SER A 2 2.75 -2.77 -27.21
C SER A 2 2.30 -2.50 -26.92
N LEU A 3 2.21 -2.19 -26.94
CA LEU A 3 1.72 -1.70 -26.53
C LEU A 3 1.37 -1.28 -26.35
N LYS A 4 1.31 -1.15 -26.45
CA LYS A 4 1.01 -0.56 -26.10
C LYS A 4 0.75 0.05 -25.75
N THR A 5 0.76 0.09 -26.03
CA THR A 5 0.57 0.81 -25.52
C THR A 5 0.38 1.44 -25.22
N ASN A 6 0.31 1.62 -25.32
CA ASN A 6 0.23 2.35 -24.88
C ASN A 6 -0.03 3.07 -24.60
N SER A 7 -0.22 3.31 -24.82
CA SER A 7 -0.28 4.04 -24.43
C SER A 7 -0.80 4.36 -23.88
N GLN A 8 -1.06 3.96 -23.56
CA GLN A 8 -1.60 4.49 -22.81
C GLN A 8 -1.36 5.58 -22.19
N SER A 9 -1.85 5.90 -22.37
CA SER A 9 -1.45 7.26 -22.34
C SER A 9 -1.56 7.87 -20.95
N GLY A 10 -0.44 8.26 -20.37
CA GLY A 10 -0.41 8.95 -19.10
C GLY A 10 -0.52 8.09 -17.86
N PHE A 11 -0.84 6.82 -18.02
CA PHE A 11 -0.90 5.95 -16.85
C PHE A 11 0.46 5.35 -16.53
N THR A 12 0.86 5.48 -15.27
CA THR A 12 2.09 4.86 -14.78
C THR A 12 1.72 3.91 -13.64
N ARG A 13 2.12 2.66 -13.78
CA ARG A 13 1.87 1.67 -12.76
C ARG A 13 2.91 1.82 -11.66
N HIS A 14 2.44 1.98 -10.43
CA HIS A 14 3.31 2.09 -9.27
C HIS A 14 3.05 0.93 -8.32
N HIS A 15 3.99 0.70 -7.43
CA HIS A 15 3.84 -0.26 -6.36
C HIS A 15 3.60 0.49 -5.06
N TYR A 16 2.43 0.28 -4.47
CA TYR A 16 2.06 0.85 -3.17
C TYR A 16 2.09 -0.25 -2.12
N HIS A 17 2.74 0.02 -1.01
CA HIS A 17 2.71 -0.89 0.12
C HIS A 17 1.96 -0.21 1.27
N PHE A 18 0.94 -0.88 1.78
CA PHE A 18 0.11 -0.35 2.87
C PHE A 18 0.51 -0.97 4.19
N SER A 19 1.19 -0.21 5.04
CA SER A 19 1.50 -0.65 6.40
C SER A 19 0.28 -0.35 7.27
N ALA A 20 -0.23 -1.35 7.97
CA ALA A 20 -1.49 -1.33 8.69
C ALA A 20 -2.68 -1.37 7.74
N ILE A 21 -2.61 -2.30 6.78
CA ILE A 21 -3.61 -2.37 5.71
C ILE A 21 -5.01 -2.74 6.24
N CYS A 22 -5.09 -3.39 7.40
CA CYS A 22 -6.38 -3.74 7.99
C CYS A 22 -7.02 -2.58 8.75
N GLY A 23 -6.36 -1.43 8.79
CA GLY A 23 -6.91 -0.26 9.47
C GLY A 23 -8.11 0.31 8.74
N THR A 24 -8.90 1.10 9.47
CA THR A 24 -10.11 1.72 8.95
C THR A 24 -9.81 2.52 7.68
N GLY A 25 -10.46 2.16 6.60
CA GLY A 25 -10.32 2.84 5.32
C GLY A 25 -9.09 2.46 4.51
N MET A 26 -8.13 1.78 5.12
CA MET A 26 -6.90 1.41 4.43
C MET A 26 -7.15 0.33 3.38
N ALA A 27 -7.85 -0.73 3.77
CA ALA A 27 -8.11 -1.83 2.86
C ALA A 27 -8.91 -1.40 1.64
N SER A 28 -9.93 -0.57 1.84
CA SER A 28 -10.74 -0.08 0.73
C SER A 28 -9.90 0.74 -0.23
N LEU A 29 -9.02 1.58 0.30
CA LEU A 29 -8.17 2.41 -0.53
C LEU A 29 -7.18 1.56 -1.31
N ALA A 30 -6.66 0.51 -0.67
CA ALA A 30 -5.75 -0.43 -1.33
C ALA A 30 -6.44 -1.10 -2.52
N VAL A 31 -7.69 -1.52 -2.34
CA VAL A 31 -8.45 -2.15 -3.42
C VAL A 31 -8.69 -1.17 -4.55
N LEU A 32 -9.01 0.09 -4.23
CA LEU A 32 -9.21 1.10 -5.26
C LEU A 32 -7.95 1.27 -6.12
N LEU A 33 -6.79 1.34 -5.49
CA LEU A 33 -5.55 1.49 -6.23
C LEU A 33 -5.25 0.25 -7.08
N LYS A 34 -5.51 -0.93 -6.53
CA LYS A 34 -5.31 -2.15 -7.29
C LYS A 34 -6.22 -2.17 -8.52
N ASN A 35 -7.47 -1.75 -8.35
CA ASN A 35 -8.41 -1.73 -9.46
C ASN A 35 -8.06 -0.69 -10.51
N ARG A 36 -7.23 0.29 -10.14
CA ARG A 36 -6.71 1.26 -11.10
C ARG A 36 -5.49 0.73 -11.86
N GLY A 37 -5.02 -0.46 -11.52
CA GLY A 37 -3.93 -1.08 -12.23
C GLY A 37 -2.58 -1.05 -11.51
N HIS A 38 -2.55 -0.51 -10.30
CA HIS A 38 -1.30 -0.47 -9.55
C HIS A 38 -1.03 -1.81 -8.86
N LYS A 39 0.23 -2.06 -8.56
CA LYS A 39 0.61 -3.18 -7.72
C LYS A 39 0.41 -2.76 -6.26
N VAL A 40 -0.26 -3.58 -5.49
CA VAL A 40 -0.56 -3.27 -4.10
C VAL A 40 -0.18 -4.44 -3.21
N THR A 41 0.60 -4.17 -2.18
CA THR A 41 0.91 -5.12 -1.13
C THR A 41 0.59 -4.49 0.20
N GLY A 42 0.59 -5.26 1.26
CA GLY A 42 0.29 -4.72 2.57
C GLY A 42 0.87 -5.54 3.69
N SER A 43 0.79 -5.00 4.88
CA SER A 43 1.20 -5.68 6.10
C SER A 43 0.32 -5.23 7.25
N ASP A 44 0.24 -6.06 8.26
CA ASP A 44 -0.48 -5.72 9.48
C ASP A 44 0.02 -6.59 10.60
N GLU A 45 -0.25 -6.16 11.82
CA GLU A 45 0.13 -6.94 13.00
C GLU A 45 -0.73 -8.18 13.11
N ASN A 46 -2.01 -8.01 12.87
CA ASN A 46 -3.00 -9.07 12.97
C ASN A 46 -3.89 -9.06 11.74
N MET A 47 -4.17 -10.25 11.24
CA MET A 47 -5.02 -10.36 10.07
C MET A 47 -6.02 -11.49 10.27
N TYR A 48 -7.28 -11.11 10.42
CA TYR A 48 -8.35 -12.09 10.62
C TYR A 48 -9.65 -11.58 10.01
N PRO A 49 -10.64 -12.50 9.86
CA PRO A 49 -11.90 -12.13 9.23
C PRO A 49 -12.63 -11.02 9.99
N PRO A 50 -13.43 -10.20 9.29
CA PRO A 50 -13.72 -10.29 7.85
C PRO A 50 -12.67 -9.65 6.95
N MET A 51 -11.73 -8.88 7.51
CA MET A 51 -10.79 -8.13 6.70
C MET A 51 -9.83 -9.03 5.91
N SER A 52 -9.38 -10.14 6.54
CA SER A 52 -8.49 -11.06 5.84
C SER A 52 -9.16 -11.63 4.60
N ASP A 53 -10.45 -11.97 4.70
CA ASP A 53 -11.20 -12.50 3.57
C ASP A 53 -11.35 -11.46 2.47
N PHE A 54 -11.64 -10.22 2.84
CA PHE A 54 -11.80 -9.13 1.90
C PHE A 54 -10.53 -8.91 1.08
N LEU A 55 -9.39 -8.88 1.75
CA LEU A 55 -8.12 -8.65 1.07
C LEU A 55 -7.74 -9.84 0.20
N GLN A 56 -7.98 -11.04 0.68
CA GLN A 56 -7.68 -12.24 -0.08
C GLN A 56 -8.54 -12.32 -1.34
N GLU A 57 -9.82 -12.00 -1.23
CA GLU A 57 -10.73 -12.02 -2.37
C GLU A 57 -10.32 -11.01 -3.44
N ASN A 58 -9.70 -9.93 -3.01
CA ASN A 58 -9.21 -8.91 -3.93
C ASN A 58 -7.77 -9.14 -4.33
N GLN A 59 -7.20 -10.29 -3.97
CA GLN A 59 -5.88 -10.72 -4.39
C GLN A 59 -4.77 -9.77 -3.98
N ILE A 60 -4.88 -9.25 -2.76
CA ILE A 60 -3.84 -8.40 -2.19
C ILE A 60 -3.03 -9.24 -1.21
N ASP A 61 -1.72 -9.31 -1.47
CA ASP A 61 -0.81 -10.04 -0.59
C ASP A 61 -0.54 -9.23 0.68
N VAL A 62 -0.73 -9.86 1.82
CA VAL A 62 -0.51 -9.21 3.11
C VAL A 62 0.47 -10.04 3.93
N SER A 63 1.45 -9.35 4.47
CA SER A 63 2.46 -9.97 5.34
C SER A 63 2.17 -9.65 6.80
N THR A 64 2.42 -10.59 7.68
CA THR A 64 2.32 -10.39 9.11
C THR A 64 3.52 -11.04 9.76
N PRO A 65 4.04 -10.50 10.85
CA PRO A 65 3.76 -9.18 11.42
C PRO A 65 4.50 -8.09 10.66
N TYR A 66 4.53 -6.87 11.19
CA TYR A 66 5.33 -5.80 10.60
C TYR A 66 6.80 -6.19 10.61
N HIS A 67 7.47 -5.90 9.51
CA HIS A 67 8.89 -6.21 9.39
C HIS A 67 9.49 -5.36 8.27
N ALA A 68 10.73 -4.90 8.46
CA ALA A 68 11.39 -4.10 7.43
C ALA A 68 11.47 -4.84 6.10
N GLU A 69 11.63 -6.16 6.14
CA GLU A 69 11.69 -6.95 4.92
C GLU A 69 10.41 -6.91 4.10
N ASN A 70 9.29 -6.56 4.72
CA ASN A 70 8.04 -6.42 3.98
C ASN A 70 8.10 -5.29 2.96
N LEU A 71 9.10 -4.42 3.08
CA LEU A 71 9.32 -3.34 2.12
C LEU A 71 10.41 -3.68 1.10
N GLN A 72 10.72 -4.96 0.95
CA GLN A 72 11.66 -5.43 -0.05
C GLN A 72 10.96 -6.30 -1.09
N PRO A 73 11.16 -6.05 -2.40
CA PRO A 73 11.90 -4.92 -2.94
C PRO A 73 11.16 -3.61 -2.67
N HIS A 74 11.87 -2.50 -2.69
CA HIS A 74 11.29 -1.21 -2.32
C HIS A 74 10.07 -0.88 -3.16
N PRO A 75 8.94 -0.56 -2.52
CA PRO A 75 7.79 -0.05 -3.26
C PRO A 75 8.05 1.38 -3.71
N ASP A 76 7.27 1.85 -4.67
CA ASP A 76 7.35 3.24 -5.07
C ASP A 76 6.84 4.15 -3.96
N PHE A 77 5.80 3.71 -3.27
CA PHE A 77 5.19 4.49 -2.18
C PHE A 77 4.79 3.59 -1.04
N VAL A 78 4.95 4.11 0.18
CA VAL A 78 4.49 3.44 1.39
C VAL A 78 3.34 4.25 1.97
N VAL A 79 2.22 3.60 2.26
CA VAL A 79 1.09 4.26 2.90
C VAL A 79 1.08 3.80 4.36
N LEU A 80 1.25 4.74 5.27
CA LEU A 80 1.36 4.45 6.70
C LEU A 80 0.03 4.71 7.38
N GLY A 81 -0.45 3.74 8.14
CA GLY A 81 -1.67 3.91 8.91
C GLY A 81 -1.46 4.83 10.09
N ASN A 82 -2.53 5.52 10.47
CA ASN A 82 -2.48 6.45 11.60
C ASN A 82 -2.14 5.77 12.92
N ALA A 83 -2.43 4.48 13.01
CA ALA A 83 -2.18 3.73 14.24
C ALA A 83 -0.73 3.32 14.42
N LEU A 84 0.10 3.50 13.39
CA LEU A 84 1.51 3.13 13.51
C LEU A 84 2.21 4.09 14.44
N SER A 85 2.83 3.53 15.46
CA SER A 85 3.54 4.33 16.43
C SER A 85 5.03 4.38 16.08
N ARG A 86 5.72 5.28 16.77
CA ARG A 86 7.16 5.36 16.68
C ARG A 86 7.74 4.00 17.07
N GLY A 87 8.76 3.56 16.33
CA GLY A 87 9.37 2.28 16.58
C GLY A 87 8.81 1.14 15.73
N ASN A 88 7.75 1.38 14.96
CA ASN A 88 7.25 0.36 14.05
C ASN A 88 8.32 0.09 12.98
N PRO A 89 8.71 -1.19 12.80
CA PRO A 89 9.85 -1.49 11.90
C PRO A 89 9.65 -1.02 10.47
N GLU A 90 8.44 -1.03 9.96
CA GLU A 90 8.21 -0.59 8.58
C GLU A 90 8.26 0.93 8.47
N GLY A 91 7.65 1.63 9.42
CA GLY A 91 7.73 3.08 9.45
C GLY A 91 9.16 3.57 9.61
N GLU A 92 9.89 2.95 10.54
CA GLU A 92 11.28 3.32 10.76
C GLU A 92 12.14 3.04 9.53
N TYR A 93 11.91 1.91 8.87
CA TYR A 93 12.67 1.58 7.69
C TYR A 93 12.36 2.54 6.54
N ALA A 94 11.10 2.92 6.37
CA ALA A 94 10.72 3.85 5.32
C ALA A 94 11.42 5.20 5.49
N LEU A 95 11.52 5.68 6.73
CA LEU A 95 12.25 6.91 7.01
C LEU A 95 13.74 6.76 6.75
N GLN A 96 14.31 5.66 7.25
CA GLN A 96 15.75 5.45 7.15
C GLN A 96 16.22 5.27 5.70
N ALA A 97 15.42 4.58 4.91
CA ALA A 97 15.74 4.31 3.51
C ALA A 97 15.27 5.41 2.57
N HIS A 98 14.69 6.47 3.12
CA HIS A 98 14.20 7.62 2.33
C HIS A 98 13.16 7.21 1.29
N LEU A 99 12.28 6.28 1.66
CA LEU A 99 11.19 5.90 0.78
C LEU A 99 10.12 6.98 0.81
N HIS A 100 9.42 7.14 -0.32
CA HIS A 100 8.28 8.05 -0.37
C HIS A 100 7.14 7.45 0.45
N TYR A 101 6.60 8.20 1.39
CA TYR A 101 5.51 7.69 2.19
C TYR A 101 4.41 8.74 2.35
N PHE A 102 3.20 8.25 2.53
CA PHE A 102 2.00 9.07 2.70
C PHE A 102 1.22 8.57 3.90
N SER A 103 0.51 9.49 4.55
CA SER A 103 -0.60 9.08 5.39
C SER A 103 -1.78 8.74 4.47
N ARG A 104 -2.82 8.10 5.03
CA ARG A 104 -4.02 7.82 4.26
C ARG A 104 -4.63 9.10 3.70
N ALA A 105 -4.67 10.15 4.52
CA ALA A 105 -5.25 11.43 4.10
C ALA A 105 -4.45 12.04 2.95
N GLU A 106 -3.12 11.97 3.01
CA GLU A 106 -2.29 12.50 1.95
C GLU A 106 -2.49 11.74 0.64
N LEU A 107 -2.62 10.43 0.73
CA LEU A 107 -2.86 9.61 -0.44
C LEU A 107 -4.19 9.98 -1.09
N LEU A 108 -5.25 10.13 -0.28
CA LEU A 108 -6.55 10.53 -0.79
C LEU A 108 -6.46 11.84 -1.55
N LYS A 109 -5.77 12.81 -0.98
CA LYS A 109 -5.63 14.12 -1.61
C LYS A 109 -4.89 14.03 -2.92
N ASN A 110 -3.78 13.29 -2.94
CA ASN A 110 -2.91 13.26 -4.12
C ASN A 110 -3.48 12.43 -5.26
N GLU A 111 -4.20 11.35 -4.94
CA GLU A 111 -4.66 10.42 -5.97
C GLU A 111 -6.11 10.63 -6.37
N PHE A 112 -6.95 11.13 -5.47
CA PHE A 112 -8.39 11.12 -5.70
C PHE A 112 -9.05 12.48 -5.60
N ILE A 113 -8.43 13.44 -4.96
CA ILE A 113 -9.01 14.78 -4.78
C ILE A 113 -8.03 15.79 -5.34
N ARG A 114 -8.35 16.28 -6.53
CA ARG A 114 -7.48 17.26 -7.16
C ARG A 114 -8.22 18.46 -7.61
#